data_5403b2fe0993ed5c7257865b72496bda
#
_entry.id   5403b2fe0993ed5c7257865b72496bda
#
_cell.length_a   1.000
_cell.length_b   1.000
_cell.length_c   1.000
_cell.angle_alpha   90.00
_cell.angle_beta   90.00
_cell.angle_gamma   90.00
#
_symmetry.space_group_name_H-M   'P 1'
#
loop_
_entity.id
_entity.type
_entity.pdbx_description
1 polymer ?
#
loop_
_entity_poly.entity_id
_entity_poly.type
_entity_poly.pdbx_seq_one_letter_code
_entity_poly.pdbx_strand_id
1 'polypeptide(L)'
;PFFLVFFGLCLGDMGYGALIMLALPIFTKLFQLINPEFKSSLVFLFGLSTVICGTLTGTAFGFSLYDIDLPFFQKMKALLFQDNQAMFYLSLIIGCVQILFGMMLKAVNLTIQLGFKYAVSTIGWILLLVGVAVGVLTGSTGSVWFMVVMILAGCMVLLYNSPGKNIFLNIGLGLWDAYNMV
;
A
#
# COMPACT_ATOMS: atom_id res chain seq x y z
N PRO A 1 8.78 -0.48 4.41
CA PRO A 1 9.01 -1.29 3.21
C PRO A 1 8.02 -0.99 2.09
N PHE A 2 6.71 -0.85 2.35
CA PHE A 2 5.69 -0.59 1.33
C PHE A 2 5.93 0.69 0.52
N PHE A 3 6.30 1.79 1.19
CA PHE A 3 6.59 3.06 0.53
C PHE A 3 7.75 2.94 -0.49
N LEU A 4 8.76 2.12 -0.19
CA LEU A 4 9.86 1.84 -1.12
C LEU A 4 9.36 1.13 -2.38
N VAL A 5 8.48 0.14 -2.22
CA VAL A 5 7.90 -0.61 -3.35
C VAL A 5 7.05 0.32 -4.22
N PHE A 6 6.21 1.16 -3.60
CA PHE A 6 5.41 2.15 -4.33
C PHE A 6 6.26 3.15 -5.08
N PHE A 7 7.30 3.70 -4.43
CA PHE A 7 8.21 4.63 -5.07
C PHE A 7 8.89 3.99 -6.29
N GLY A 8 9.38 2.76 -6.12
CA GLY A 8 9.98 1.98 -7.20
C GLY A 8 9.02 1.73 -8.36
N LEU A 9 7.76 1.37 -8.08
CA LEU A 9 6.73 1.14 -9.10
C LEU A 9 6.31 2.43 -9.80
N CYS A 10 6.18 3.54 -9.06
CA CYS A 10 5.81 4.84 -9.64
C CYS A 10 6.88 5.39 -10.60
N LEU A 11 8.15 5.27 -10.23
CA LEU A 11 9.26 5.63 -11.12
C LEU A 11 9.46 4.59 -12.22
N GLY A 12 9.39 3.31 -11.86
CA GLY A 12 9.37 2.17 -12.75
C GLY A 12 10.48 2.11 -13.81
N ASP A 13 11.60 2.79 -13.59
CA ASP A 13 12.65 2.96 -14.61
C ASP A 13 14.04 2.66 -14.02
N MET A 14 14.69 1.63 -14.56
CA MET A 14 16.00 1.19 -14.14
C MET A 14 17.08 2.27 -14.31
N GLY A 15 17.02 3.05 -15.37
CA GLY A 15 18.00 4.08 -15.68
C GLY A 15 17.95 5.23 -14.66
N TYR A 16 16.76 5.72 -14.33
CA TYR A 16 16.59 6.76 -13.30
C TYR A 16 16.94 6.24 -11.91
N GLY A 17 16.63 4.98 -11.61
CA GLY A 17 17.04 4.35 -10.35
C GLY A 17 18.58 4.29 -10.19
N ALA A 18 19.26 3.88 -11.26
CA ALA A 18 20.74 3.86 -11.30
C ALA A 18 21.33 5.28 -11.17
N LEU A 19 20.72 6.28 -11.82
CA LEU A 19 21.09 7.68 -11.69
C LEU A 19 20.99 8.19 -10.24
N ILE A 20 19.90 7.88 -9.56
CA ILE A 20 19.71 8.22 -8.13
C ILE A 20 20.84 7.61 -7.30
N MET A 21 21.19 6.33 -7.55
CA MET A 21 22.26 5.66 -6.81
C MET A 21 23.64 6.24 -7.11
N LEU A 22 23.93 6.58 -8.37
CA LEU A 22 25.21 7.19 -8.78
C LEU A 22 25.36 8.63 -8.30
N ALA A 23 24.28 9.40 -8.28
CA ALA A 23 24.29 10.77 -7.79
C ALA A 23 24.36 10.86 -6.25
N LEU A 24 24.04 9.77 -5.55
CA LEU A 24 23.98 9.71 -4.10
C LEU A 24 25.25 10.20 -3.38
N PRO A 25 26.48 9.76 -3.74
CA PRO A 25 27.69 10.20 -3.04
C PRO A 25 27.96 11.70 -3.20
N ILE A 26 27.54 12.29 -4.31
CA ILE A 26 27.65 13.73 -4.56
C ILE A 26 26.65 14.49 -3.69
N PHE A 27 25.39 14.07 -3.70
CA PHE A 27 24.33 14.68 -2.90
C PHE A 27 24.55 14.52 -1.40
N THR A 28 25.05 13.36 -0.95
CA THR A 28 25.35 13.16 0.49
C THR A 28 26.42 14.11 0.98
N LYS A 29 27.52 14.29 0.24
CA LYS A 29 28.56 15.27 0.59
C LYS A 29 27.99 16.69 0.67
N LEU A 30 27.14 17.07 -0.30
CA LEU A 30 26.55 18.40 -0.35
C LEU A 30 25.56 18.61 0.81
N PHE A 31 24.69 17.63 1.11
CA PHE A 31 23.72 17.71 2.19
C PHE A 31 24.36 17.61 3.58
N GLN A 32 25.43 16.84 3.74
CA GLN A 32 26.18 16.77 4.99
C GLN A 32 26.89 18.08 5.35
N LEU A 33 27.18 18.94 4.37
CA LEU A 33 27.64 20.32 4.62
C LEU A 33 26.58 21.19 5.31
N ILE A 34 25.29 20.91 5.03
CA ILE A 34 24.16 21.67 5.58
C ILE A 34 23.63 20.99 6.84
N ASN A 35 23.57 19.66 6.85
CA ASN A 35 23.07 18.86 7.97
C ASN A 35 23.92 17.62 8.17
N PRO A 36 24.80 17.60 9.19
CA PRO A 36 25.74 16.48 9.43
C PRO A 36 25.07 15.14 9.73
N GLU A 37 23.81 15.15 10.19
CA GLU A 37 23.04 13.94 10.53
C GLU A 37 22.31 13.32 9.33
N PHE A 38 22.47 13.87 8.12
CA PHE A 38 21.79 13.38 6.94
C PHE A 38 22.22 11.94 6.62
N LYS A 39 21.28 11.02 6.73
CA LYS A 39 21.44 9.60 6.39
C LYS A 39 20.99 9.33 4.96
N SER A 40 21.96 9.09 4.08
CA SER A 40 21.71 8.77 2.67
C SER A 40 21.13 7.37 2.44
N SER A 41 21.05 6.54 3.48
CA SER A 41 20.59 5.15 3.41
C SER A 41 19.18 5.02 2.82
N LEU A 42 18.27 5.98 3.14
CA LEU A 42 16.91 5.98 2.62
C LEU A 42 16.88 6.25 1.10
N VAL A 43 17.66 7.22 0.64
CA VAL A 43 17.75 7.58 -0.79
C VAL A 43 18.37 6.43 -1.60
N PHE A 44 19.36 5.75 -1.04
CA PHE A 44 19.92 4.53 -1.62
C PHE A 44 18.86 3.45 -1.79
N LEU A 45 18.03 3.21 -0.76
CA LEU A 45 16.95 2.23 -0.82
C LEU A 45 15.88 2.60 -1.87
N PHE A 46 15.59 3.90 -2.05
CA PHE A 46 14.69 4.36 -3.13
C PHE A 46 15.30 4.09 -4.51
N GLY A 47 16.57 4.43 -4.72
CA GLY A 47 17.26 4.13 -5.96
C GLY A 47 17.29 2.64 -6.26
N LEU A 48 17.61 1.81 -5.26
CA LEU A 48 17.62 0.36 -5.39
C LEU A 48 16.23 -0.20 -5.72
N SER A 49 15.20 0.26 -5.03
CA SER A 49 13.81 -0.14 -5.31
C SER A 49 13.40 0.22 -6.74
N THR A 50 13.77 1.42 -7.20
CA THR A 50 13.48 1.87 -8.57
C THR A 50 14.23 1.03 -9.61
N VAL A 51 15.49 0.65 -9.36
CA VAL A 51 16.23 -0.26 -10.24
C VAL A 51 15.54 -1.62 -10.32
N ILE A 52 15.15 -2.20 -9.18
CA ILE A 52 14.46 -3.49 -9.15
C ILE A 52 13.12 -3.41 -9.90
N CYS A 53 12.29 -2.40 -9.61
CA CYS A 53 11.03 -2.22 -10.30
C CYS A 53 11.22 -1.93 -11.78
N GLY A 54 12.20 -1.10 -12.16
CA GLY A 54 12.52 -0.79 -13.56
C GLY A 54 13.02 -1.99 -14.35
N THR A 55 13.77 -2.92 -13.72
CA THR A 55 14.13 -4.20 -14.35
C THR A 55 12.92 -5.09 -14.57
N LEU A 56 11.97 -5.10 -13.63
CA LEU A 56 10.73 -5.85 -13.74
C LEU A 56 9.82 -5.26 -14.83
N THR A 57 9.69 -3.93 -14.91
CA THR A 57 8.88 -3.25 -15.94
C THR A 57 9.56 -3.20 -17.30
N GLY A 58 10.87 -3.51 -17.34
CA GLY A 58 11.65 -3.51 -18.59
C GLY A 58 11.82 -2.13 -19.19
N THR A 59 11.92 -1.07 -18.36
CA THR A 59 12.13 0.30 -18.82
C THR A 59 13.46 0.86 -18.31
N ALA A 60 14.22 1.52 -19.18
CA ALA A 60 15.45 2.23 -18.85
C ALA A 60 15.50 3.55 -19.61
N PHE A 61 15.55 4.68 -18.90
CA PHE A 61 15.52 6.04 -19.45
C PHE A 61 14.34 6.29 -20.40
N GLY A 62 13.18 5.68 -20.10
CA GLY A 62 11.99 5.79 -20.94
C GLY A 62 12.01 4.89 -22.20
N PHE A 63 13.08 4.15 -22.43
CA PHE A 63 13.14 3.17 -23.52
C PHE A 63 12.67 1.80 -23.01
N SER A 64 11.91 1.08 -23.83
CA SER A 64 11.48 -0.29 -23.55
C SER A 64 12.65 -1.26 -23.81
N LEU A 65 13.11 -1.93 -22.74
CA LEU A 65 14.10 -3.00 -22.85
C LEU A 65 13.49 -4.29 -23.43
N TYR A 66 12.18 -4.36 -23.50
CA TYR A 66 11.46 -5.49 -24.09
C TYR A 66 11.56 -5.56 -25.62
N ASP A 67 11.99 -4.46 -26.25
CA ASP A 67 12.27 -4.41 -27.69
C ASP A 67 13.66 -4.93 -28.05
N ILE A 68 14.48 -5.22 -27.02
CA ILE A 68 15.80 -5.81 -27.18
C ILE A 68 15.66 -7.35 -27.11
N ASP A 69 16.23 -8.06 -28.08
CA ASP A 69 16.19 -9.52 -28.19
C ASP A 69 17.01 -10.25 -27.10
N LEU A 70 16.75 -9.95 -25.85
CA LEU A 70 17.31 -10.66 -24.71
C LEU A 70 16.29 -11.64 -24.14
N PRO A 71 16.62 -12.97 -24.07
CA PRO A 71 15.68 -14.01 -23.65
C PRO A 71 15.14 -13.83 -22.23
N PHE A 72 15.87 -13.12 -21.38
CA PHE A 72 15.45 -12.77 -20.03
C PHE A 72 14.26 -11.79 -20.03
N PHE A 73 14.37 -10.70 -20.80
CA PHE A 73 13.32 -9.68 -20.86
C PHE A 73 12.07 -10.17 -21.58
N GLN A 74 12.22 -11.02 -22.58
CA GLN A 74 11.08 -11.64 -23.26
C GLN A 74 10.28 -12.59 -22.35
N LYS A 75 10.95 -13.37 -21.48
CA LYS A 75 10.29 -14.19 -20.48
C LYS A 75 9.59 -13.35 -19.41
N MET A 76 10.20 -12.25 -18.99
CA MET A 76 9.60 -11.34 -18.02
C MET A 76 8.38 -10.62 -18.60
N LYS A 77 8.44 -10.18 -19.86
CA LYS A 77 7.30 -9.61 -20.59
C LYS A 77 6.12 -10.57 -20.62
N ALA A 78 6.36 -11.85 -20.93
CA ALA A 78 5.32 -12.88 -21.00
C ALA A 78 4.70 -13.21 -19.63
N LEU A 79 5.45 -13.07 -18.53
CA LEU A 79 5.01 -13.46 -17.19
C LEU A 79 4.28 -12.34 -16.43
N LEU A 80 4.72 -11.09 -16.56
CA LEU A 80 4.31 -10.01 -15.66
C LEU A 80 3.60 -8.83 -16.36
N PHE A 81 3.88 -8.54 -17.62
CA PHE A 81 3.56 -7.22 -18.18
C PHE A 81 3.03 -7.25 -19.62
N GLN A 82 2.13 -8.18 -19.92
CA GLN A 82 1.49 -8.22 -21.24
C GLN A 82 0.57 -7.02 -21.49
N ASP A 83 0.08 -6.35 -20.42
CA ASP A 83 -0.88 -5.25 -20.55
C ASP A 83 -0.69 -4.19 -19.47
N ASN A 84 -0.93 -2.92 -19.81
CA ASN A 84 -1.02 -1.81 -18.85
C ASN A 84 -2.06 -2.07 -17.75
N GLN A 85 -3.07 -2.90 -18.00
CA GLN A 85 -4.05 -3.33 -17.01
C GLN A 85 -3.43 -4.21 -15.91
N ALA A 86 -2.47 -5.06 -16.23
CA ALA A 86 -1.80 -5.91 -15.24
C ALA A 86 -1.02 -5.07 -14.21
N MET A 87 -0.36 -4.00 -14.67
CA MET A 87 0.33 -3.02 -13.79
C MET A 87 -0.63 -2.29 -12.88
N PHE A 88 -1.79 -1.88 -13.41
CA PHE A 88 -2.84 -1.25 -12.63
C PHE A 88 -3.36 -2.18 -11.53
N TYR A 89 -3.68 -3.43 -11.85
CA TYR A 89 -4.12 -4.41 -10.86
C TYR A 89 -3.04 -4.71 -9.82
N LEU A 90 -1.77 -4.82 -10.23
CA LEU A 90 -0.66 -5.05 -9.31
C LEU A 90 -0.53 -3.90 -8.30
N SER A 91 -0.57 -2.65 -8.76
CA SER A 91 -0.50 -1.48 -7.88
C SER A 91 -1.68 -1.42 -6.92
N LEU A 92 -2.88 -1.76 -7.38
CA LEU A 92 -4.10 -1.80 -6.57
C LEU A 92 -4.03 -2.90 -5.49
N ILE A 93 -3.53 -4.08 -5.85
CA ILE A 93 -3.33 -5.18 -4.89
C ILE A 93 -2.32 -4.79 -3.81
N ILE A 94 -1.17 -4.23 -4.23
CA ILE A 94 -0.14 -3.77 -3.28
C ILE A 94 -0.69 -2.69 -2.36
N GLY A 95 -1.49 -1.75 -2.90
CA GLY A 95 -2.18 -0.72 -2.12
C GLY A 95 -3.14 -1.30 -1.08
N CYS A 96 -3.95 -2.26 -1.49
CA CYS A 96 -4.88 -2.95 -0.61
C CYS A 96 -4.14 -3.69 0.52
N VAL A 97 -3.08 -4.43 0.20
CA VAL A 97 -2.24 -5.13 1.18
C VAL A 97 -1.60 -4.14 2.16
N GLN A 98 -1.12 -2.99 1.69
CA GLN A 98 -0.54 -1.95 2.54
C GLN A 98 -1.55 -1.39 3.54
N ILE A 99 -2.76 -1.06 3.08
CA ILE A 99 -3.82 -0.52 3.93
C ILE A 99 -4.21 -1.56 4.98
N LEU A 100 -4.44 -2.81 4.58
CA LEU A 100 -4.77 -3.90 5.49
C LEU A 100 -3.67 -4.13 6.54
N PHE A 101 -2.41 -4.10 6.13
CA PHE A 101 -1.28 -4.23 7.04
C PHE A 101 -1.21 -3.07 8.04
N GLY A 102 -1.40 -1.84 7.59
CA GLY A 102 -1.46 -0.65 8.44
C GLY A 102 -2.58 -0.73 9.48
N MET A 103 -3.77 -1.17 9.05
CA MET A 103 -4.92 -1.37 9.94
C MET A 103 -4.68 -2.50 10.94
N MET A 104 -4.05 -3.59 10.52
CA MET A 104 -3.71 -4.69 11.40
C MET A 104 -2.73 -4.26 12.50
N LEU A 105 -1.71 -3.48 12.15
CA LEU A 105 -0.79 -2.89 13.14
C LEU A 105 -1.51 -1.92 14.08
N LYS A 106 -2.43 -1.08 13.56
CA LYS A 106 -3.27 -0.20 14.38
C LYS A 106 -4.13 -1.00 15.37
N ALA A 107 -4.78 -2.07 14.90
CA ALA A 107 -5.61 -2.93 15.76
C ALA A 107 -4.81 -3.59 16.87
N VAL A 108 -3.63 -4.15 16.55
CA VAL A 108 -2.72 -4.75 17.53
C VAL A 108 -2.27 -3.71 18.56
N ASN A 109 -1.85 -2.54 18.11
CA ASN A 109 -1.38 -1.47 19.00
C ASN A 109 -2.49 -0.97 19.93
N LEU A 110 -3.71 -0.76 19.43
CA LEU A 110 -4.87 -0.40 20.24
C LEU A 110 -5.21 -1.49 21.24
N THR A 111 -5.12 -2.76 20.87
CA THR A 111 -5.37 -3.89 21.78
C THR A 111 -4.38 -3.91 22.94
N ILE A 112 -3.10 -3.65 22.66
CA ILE A 112 -2.03 -3.65 23.68
C ILE A 112 -2.14 -2.43 24.61
N GLN A 113 -2.44 -1.24 24.06
CA GLN A 113 -2.43 0.00 24.84
C GLN A 113 -3.73 0.27 25.59
N LEU A 114 -4.88 0.03 24.97
CA LEU A 114 -6.19 0.43 25.46
C LEU A 114 -7.13 -0.76 25.74
N GLY A 115 -6.76 -1.95 25.28
CA GLY A 115 -7.56 -3.14 25.39
C GLY A 115 -8.38 -3.46 24.12
N PHE A 116 -8.80 -4.72 24.01
CA PHE A 116 -9.46 -5.28 22.82
C PHE A 116 -10.72 -4.50 22.38
N LYS A 117 -11.46 -3.92 23.33
CA LYS A 117 -12.70 -3.17 23.04
C LYS A 117 -12.46 -1.99 22.07
N TYR A 118 -11.29 -1.36 22.14
CA TYR A 118 -10.94 -0.24 21.28
C TYR A 118 -10.46 -0.67 19.88
N ALA A 119 -10.02 -1.91 19.75
CA ALA A 119 -9.62 -2.47 18.45
C ALA A 119 -10.81 -2.94 17.61
N VAL A 120 -11.99 -3.13 18.19
CA VAL A 120 -13.18 -3.68 17.52
C VAL A 120 -13.58 -2.84 16.30
N SER A 121 -13.55 -1.51 16.40
CA SER A 121 -13.83 -0.62 15.25
C SER A 121 -12.84 -0.83 14.11
N THR A 122 -11.55 -0.93 14.41
CA THR A 122 -10.51 -1.16 13.39
C THR A 122 -10.66 -2.54 12.74
N ILE A 123 -11.04 -3.55 13.52
CA ILE A 123 -11.36 -4.89 12.99
C ILE A 123 -12.59 -4.83 12.08
N GLY A 124 -13.60 -4.06 12.44
CA GLY A 124 -14.77 -3.79 11.60
C GLY A 124 -14.38 -3.20 10.23
N TRP A 125 -13.45 -2.24 10.21
CA TRP A 125 -12.90 -1.66 8.98
C TRP A 125 -12.15 -2.69 8.13
N ILE A 126 -11.33 -3.54 8.75
CA ILE A 126 -10.64 -4.63 8.04
C ILE A 126 -11.66 -5.58 7.39
N LEU A 127 -12.71 -5.96 8.13
CA LEU A 127 -13.78 -6.82 7.62
C LEU A 127 -14.56 -6.17 6.47
N LEU A 128 -14.82 -4.84 6.53
CA LEU A 128 -15.45 -4.10 5.45
C LEU A 128 -14.58 -4.13 4.18
N LEU A 129 -13.31 -3.80 4.28
CA LEU A 129 -12.41 -3.76 3.12
C LEU A 129 -12.21 -5.14 2.51
N VAL A 130 -11.93 -6.15 3.33
CA VAL A 130 -11.78 -7.54 2.86
C VAL A 130 -13.11 -8.05 2.29
N GLY A 131 -14.23 -7.74 2.93
CA GLY A 131 -15.55 -8.12 2.46
C GLY A 131 -15.85 -7.54 1.08
N VAL A 132 -15.61 -6.25 0.87
CA VAL A 132 -15.78 -5.60 -0.44
C VAL A 132 -14.87 -6.25 -1.49
N ALA A 133 -13.58 -6.43 -1.18
CA ALA A 133 -12.63 -7.05 -2.10
C ALA A 133 -13.07 -8.46 -2.51
N VAL A 134 -13.45 -9.31 -1.55
CA VAL A 134 -13.93 -10.67 -1.81
C VAL A 134 -15.27 -10.65 -2.58
N GLY A 135 -16.20 -9.78 -2.19
CA GLY A 135 -17.50 -9.65 -2.85
C GLY A 135 -17.38 -9.28 -4.33
N VAL A 136 -16.48 -8.36 -4.65
CA VAL A 136 -16.20 -7.95 -6.04
C VAL A 136 -15.51 -9.07 -6.82
N LEU A 137 -14.52 -9.75 -6.23
CA LEU A 137 -13.78 -10.82 -6.90
C LEU A 137 -14.63 -12.07 -7.15
N THR A 138 -15.53 -12.41 -6.22
CA THR A 138 -16.41 -13.61 -6.33
C THR A 138 -17.73 -13.35 -7.01
N GLY A 139 -18.08 -12.08 -7.28
CA GLY A 139 -19.40 -11.70 -7.79
C GLY A 139 -20.53 -11.97 -6.80
N SER A 140 -20.22 -12.25 -5.53
CA SER A 140 -21.19 -12.66 -4.50
C SER A 140 -21.85 -11.48 -3.77
N THR A 141 -21.80 -10.28 -4.33
CA THR A 141 -22.34 -9.05 -3.70
C THR A 141 -23.86 -9.14 -3.42
N GLY A 142 -24.59 -9.97 -4.15
CA GLY A 142 -26.02 -10.22 -3.95
C GLY A 142 -26.37 -11.30 -2.91
N SER A 143 -25.37 -11.96 -2.30
CA SER A 143 -25.60 -13.02 -1.32
C SER A 143 -26.10 -12.43 0.02
N VAL A 144 -27.12 -13.07 0.61
CA VAL A 144 -27.62 -12.69 1.94
C VAL A 144 -26.53 -12.74 3.01
N TRP A 145 -25.66 -13.74 2.95
CA TRP A 145 -24.53 -13.87 3.85
C TRP A 145 -23.53 -12.71 3.73
N PHE A 146 -23.28 -12.25 2.51
CA PHE A 146 -22.45 -11.07 2.27
C PHE A 146 -23.06 -9.84 2.92
N MET A 147 -24.36 -9.58 2.73
CA MET A 147 -25.07 -8.46 3.35
C MET A 147 -25.00 -8.50 4.87
N VAL A 148 -25.20 -9.67 5.49
CA VAL A 148 -25.14 -9.83 6.95
C VAL A 148 -23.73 -9.50 7.47
N VAL A 149 -22.68 -10.01 6.84
CA VAL A 149 -21.29 -9.72 7.26
C VAL A 149 -20.98 -8.23 7.11
N MET A 150 -21.41 -7.58 6.03
CA MET A 150 -21.18 -6.14 5.81
C MET A 150 -21.95 -5.28 6.81
N ILE A 151 -23.18 -5.62 7.16
CA ILE A 151 -23.95 -4.93 8.20
C ILE A 151 -23.30 -5.09 9.57
N LEU A 152 -22.88 -6.29 9.94
CA LEU A 152 -22.18 -6.54 11.21
C LEU A 152 -20.87 -5.74 11.28
N ALA A 153 -20.09 -5.74 10.21
CA ALA A 153 -18.84 -4.96 10.15
C ALA A 153 -19.12 -3.45 10.26
N GLY A 154 -20.16 -2.94 9.58
CA GLY A 154 -20.59 -1.55 9.71
C GLY A 154 -21.05 -1.19 11.12
N CYS A 155 -21.79 -2.06 11.78
CA CYS A 155 -22.17 -1.90 13.18
C CYS A 155 -20.94 -1.86 14.11
N MET A 156 -19.93 -2.71 13.89
CA MET A 156 -18.69 -2.68 14.66
C MET A 156 -17.96 -1.34 14.51
N VAL A 157 -17.90 -0.80 13.31
CA VAL A 157 -17.28 0.50 13.03
C VAL A 157 -18.03 1.64 13.74
N LEU A 158 -19.35 1.68 13.64
CA LEU A 158 -20.14 2.79 14.13
C LEU A 158 -20.34 2.75 15.66
N LEU A 159 -20.51 1.56 16.24
CA LEU A 159 -20.87 1.43 17.65
C LEU A 159 -19.68 1.28 18.62
N TYR A 160 -18.52 0.81 18.12
CA TYR A 160 -17.36 0.50 18.94
C TYR A 160 -16.15 1.42 18.73
N ASN A 161 -16.36 2.60 18.14
CA ASN A 161 -15.25 3.53 17.92
C ASN A 161 -14.67 4.10 19.23
N SER A 162 -15.53 4.35 20.24
CA SER A 162 -15.12 4.81 21.59
C SER A 162 -15.96 4.14 22.67
N PRO A 163 -15.60 2.91 23.11
CA PRO A 163 -16.37 2.15 24.10
C PRO A 163 -16.27 2.80 25.50
N GLY A 164 -17.02 3.78 25.79
CA GLY A 164 -17.05 4.56 27.05
C GLY A 164 -17.84 5.83 26.92
N LYS A 165 -18.27 6.15 25.69
CA LYS A 165 -19.12 7.33 25.40
C LYS A 165 -20.54 6.88 25.04
N ASN A 166 -21.48 7.84 25.07
CA ASN A 166 -22.86 7.61 24.68
C ASN A 166 -22.96 7.14 23.23
N ILE A 167 -23.96 6.28 22.93
CA ILE A 167 -24.16 5.68 21.59
C ILE A 167 -24.23 6.73 20.47
N PHE A 168 -24.93 7.84 20.71
CA PHE A 168 -25.02 8.94 19.73
C PHE A 168 -23.66 9.59 19.43
N LEU A 169 -22.84 9.76 20.44
CA LEU A 169 -21.49 10.31 20.29
C LEU A 169 -20.57 9.30 19.58
N ASN A 170 -20.76 8.02 19.82
CA ASN A 170 -20.03 6.95 19.15
C ASN A 170 -20.33 6.89 17.65
N ILE A 171 -21.59 7.03 17.27
CA ILE A 171 -22.00 7.11 15.84
C ILE A 171 -21.37 8.33 15.18
N GLY A 172 -21.40 9.49 15.84
CA GLY A 172 -20.76 10.71 15.32
C GLY A 172 -19.24 10.55 15.13
N LEU A 173 -18.55 9.96 16.10
CA LEU A 173 -17.11 9.67 16.01
C LEU A 173 -16.79 8.58 14.98
N GLY A 174 -17.66 7.57 14.82
CA GLY A 174 -17.52 6.55 13.79
C GLY A 174 -17.66 7.13 12.36
N LEU A 175 -18.60 8.05 12.16
CA LEU A 175 -18.75 8.80 10.91
C LEU A 175 -17.54 9.73 10.65
N TRP A 176 -17.02 10.37 11.70
CA TRP A 176 -15.82 11.20 11.60
C TRP A 176 -14.57 10.38 11.24
N ASP A 177 -14.43 9.19 11.83
CA ASP A 177 -13.35 8.25 11.47
C ASP A 177 -13.50 7.75 10.02
N ALA A 178 -14.72 7.46 9.59
CA ALA A 178 -15.02 7.12 8.20
C ALA A 178 -14.61 8.23 7.23
N TYR A 179 -14.93 9.48 7.56
CA TYR A 179 -14.53 10.65 6.77
C TYR A 179 -13.00 10.83 6.71
N ASN A 180 -12.29 10.59 7.81
CA ASN A 180 -10.82 10.71 7.84
C ASN A 180 -10.09 9.55 7.16
N MET A 181 -10.78 8.46 6.84
CA MET A 181 -10.20 7.26 6.24
C MET A 181 -10.29 7.26 4.70
N VAL A 182 -11.21 8.04 4.13
CA VAL A 182 -11.40 8.27 2.69
C VAL A 182 -10.56 9.44 2.23
#